data_4a7447cd24bd7515aab01652fdbac5b6
#
_entry.id   4a7447cd24bd7515aab01652fdbac5b6
#
_cell.length_a   1.000
_cell.length_b   1.000
_cell.length_c   1.000
_cell.angle_alpha   90.00
_cell.angle_beta   90.00
_cell.angle_gamma   90.00
#
_symmetry.space_group_name_H-M   'P 1'
#
loop_
_entity.id
_entity.type
_entity.pdbx_description
1 polymer ?
#
loop_
_entity_poly.entity_id
_entity_poly.type
_entity_poly.pdbx_seq_one_letter_code
_entity_poly.pdbx_strand_id
1 'polypeptide(L)'
;MKRKLVMYLFAVALLLAACSTAEGPKANGEMTATVKRVVDGDTFELASGEKVRMIGVDTPETVKPNHPVEPYGKEASNYTKELLTGKKVTLKFDVEPYDKYQRLLAYVYMEDGTFVNEKLVREGYARIMTIPPNVAQADLFLTAEREAREGNRGLWGLDVGEQGADAKDADKKAAGKKDKAKDESKAQPSKSADSDTPPEGKAIKGNINAKGEKIYHVPGSASYEQTKAEMWFATEEEAQAAGFRAPKR
;
A
#
# COMPACT_ATOMS: atom_id res chain seq x y z
N MET A 1 -51.81 29.86 33.47
CA MET A 1 -51.45 28.42 33.31
C MET A 1 -51.14 28.05 31.88
N LYS A 2 -51.93 28.43 30.86
CA LYS A 2 -51.70 28.06 29.44
C LYS A 2 -50.34 28.51 28.84
N ARG A 3 -49.81 29.67 29.20
CA ARG A 3 -48.52 30.18 28.71
C ARG A 3 -47.30 29.39 29.22
N LYS A 4 -47.36 28.92 30.49
CA LYS A 4 -46.27 28.09 31.06
C LYS A 4 -46.27 26.68 30.46
N LEU A 5 -47.44 26.13 30.15
CA LEU A 5 -47.57 24.81 29.53
C LEU A 5 -47.01 24.79 28.09
N VAL A 6 -47.23 25.86 27.30
CA VAL A 6 -46.70 26.00 25.95
C VAL A 6 -45.17 26.13 25.98
N MET A 7 -44.60 26.83 26.97
CA MET A 7 -43.14 26.96 27.13
C MET A 7 -42.50 25.61 27.50
N TYR A 8 -43.15 24.79 28.32
CA TYR A 8 -42.66 23.44 28.65
C TYR A 8 -42.72 22.48 27.43
N LEU A 9 -43.78 22.55 26.64
CA LEU A 9 -43.89 21.77 25.39
C LEU A 9 -42.83 22.14 24.35
N PHE A 10 -42.47 23.41 24.25
CA PHE A 10 -41.37 23.85 23.35
C PHE A 10 -40.00 23.42 23.86
N ALA A 11 -39.76 23.41 25.19
CA ALA A 11 -38.51 22.95 25.76
C ALA A 11 -38.31 21.44 25.62
N VAL A 12 -39.41 20.65 25.70
CA VAL A 12 -39.35 19.19 25.49
C VAL A 12 -39.16 18.84 24.01
N ALA A 13 -39.72 19.63 23.08
CA ALA A 13 -39.52 19.42 21.64
C ALA A 13 -38.05 19.69 21.20
N LEU A 14 -37.35 20.63 21.87
CA LEU A 14 -35.92 20.89 21.58
C LEU A 14 -35.00 19.77 22.08
N LEU A 15 -35.40 18.98 23.09
CA LEU A 15 -34.62 17.87 23.62
C LEU A 15 -34.70 16.59 22.78
N LEU A 16 -35.68 16.47 21.88
CA LEU A 16 -35.86 15.31 21.01
C LEU A 16 -35.08 15.42 19.68
N ALA A 17 -34.50 16.59 19.35
CA ALA A 17 -33.77 16.81 18.11
C ALA A 17 -32.27 16.40 18.17
N ALA A 18 -31.80 15.88 19.31
CA ALA A 18 -30.37 15.58 19.52
C ALA A 18 -29.98 14.10 19.35
N CYS A 19 -30.89 13.23 18.91
CA CYS A 19 -30.52 11.89 18.45
C CYS A 19 -30.21 11.91 16.95
N SER A 20 -29.11 12.52 16.58
CA SER A 20 -28.42 12.15 15.36
C SER A 20 -27.90 10.73 15.60
N THR A 21 -28.62 9.72 15.12
CA THR A 21 -28.07 8.38 14.96
C THR A 21 -26.91 8.55 14.00
N ALA A 22 -25.68 8.44 14.52
CA ALA A 22 -24.51 8.33 13.68
C ALA A 22 -24.72 7.07 12.83
N GLU A 23 -25.17 7.26 11.58
CA GLU A 23 -25.23 6.16 10.64
C GLU A 23 -23.83 5.58 10.51
N GLY A 24 -23.69 4.26 10.70
CA GLY A 24 -22.41 3.58 10.55
C GLY A 24 -21.86 3.71 9.12
N PRO A 25 -20.61 3.30 8.89
CA PRO A 25 -19.96 3.33 7.60
C PRO A 25 -20.82 2.68 6.51
N LYS A 26 -21.05 3.41 5.41
CA LYS A 26 -21.82 2.95 4.24
C LYS A 26 -20.90 2.79 3.05
N ALA A 27 -21.23 1.86 2.15
CA ALA A 27 -20.58 1.75 0.85
C ALA A 27 -20.59 3.09 0.12
N ASN A 28 -19.44 3.48 -0.44
CA ASN A 28 -19.20 4.76 -1.13
C ASN A 28 -19.50 6.01 -0.28
N GLY A 29 -19.59 5.86 1.03
CA GLY A 29 -19.80 6.95 1.98
C GLY A 29 -18.49 7.49 2.54
N GLU A 30 -18.61 8.46 3.44
CA GLU A 30 -17.47 9.01 4.17
C GLU A 30 -17.83 9.30 5.63
N MET A 31 -16.81 9.30 6.48
CA MET A 31 -16.93 9.73 7.86
C MET A 31 -15.67 10.44 8.32
N THR A 32 -15.83 11.35 9.28
CA THR A 32 -14.69 12.01 9.93
C THR A 32 -14.45 11.38 11.30
N ALA A 33 -13.18 11.10 11.62
CA ALA A 33 -12.80 10.50 12.88
C ALA A 33 -11.45 11.00 13.38
N THR A 34 -11.15 10.80 14.67
CA THR A 34 -9.83 11.12 15.23
C THR A 34 -9.04 9.82 15.41
N VAL A 35 -7.80 9.81 14.95
CA VAL A 35 -6.88 8.69 15.12
C VAL A 35 -6.35 8.68 16.55
N LYS A 36 -6.57 7.60 17.28
CA LYS A 36 -6.06 7.40 18.64
C LYS A 36 -4.60 6.97 18.64
N ARG A 37 -4.29 5.96 17.84
CA ARG A 37 -2.94 5.41 17.70
C ARG A 37 -2.80 4.61 16.41
N VAL A 38 -1.61 4.56 15.87
CA VAL A 38 -1.24 3.67 14.78
C VAL A 38 -0.81 2.32 15.35
N VAL A 39 -1.30 1.24 14.78
CA VAL A 39 -0.99 -0.15 15.15
C VAL A 39 0.18 -0.65 14.32
N ASP A 40 0.07 -0.47 13.00
CA ASP A 40 1.11 -0.78 12.01
C ASP A 40 1.10 0.27 10.89
N GLY A 41 1.98 0.19 9.93
CA GLY A 41 2.13 1.21 8.89
C GLY A 41 0.85 1.50 8.09
N ASP A 42 -0.05 0.53 7.96
CA ASP A 42 -1.31 0.63 7.22
C ASP A 42 -2.57 0.39 8.07
N THR A 43 -2.40 0.22 9.37
CA THR A 43 -3.49 -0.09 10.31
C THR A 43 -3.44 0.81 11.54
N PHE A 44 -4.56 1.43 11.88
CA PHE A 44 -4.67 2.32 13.04
C PHE A 44 -6.00 2.14 13.79
N GLU A 45 -6.07 2.68 15.01
CA GLU A 45 -7.24 2.67 15.89
C GLU A 45 -7.78 4.09 16.02
N LEU A 46 -9.09 4.23 15.88
CA LEU A 46 -9.83 5.48 16.11
C LEU A 46 -10.07 5.75 17.59
N ALA A 47 -10.36 6.98 17.94
CA ALA A 47 -10.77 7.35 19.29
C ALA A 47 -12.06 6.64 19.73
N SER A 48 -12.92 6.27 18.80
CA SER A 48 -14.11 5.43 19.02
C SER A 48 -13.81 3.96 19.33
N GLY A 49 -12.56 3.50 19.11
CA GLY A 49 -12.11 2.12 19.35
C GLY A 49 -12.09 1.22 18.12
N GLU A 50 -12.65 1.67 17.00
CA GLU A 50 -12.65 0.92 15.76
C GLU A 50 -11.26 0.89 15.14
N LYS A 51 -10.92 -0.23 14.50
CA LYS A 51 -9.67 -0.37 13.74
C LYS A 51 -9.94 -0.07 12.26
N VAL A 52 -9.02 0.65 11.66
CA VAL A 52 -9.04 0.98 10.23
C VAL A 52 -7.86 0.31 9.55
N ARG A 53 -8.10 -0.40 8.44
CA ARG A 53 -7.11 -0.89 7.50
C ARG A 53 -7.20 -0.06 6.23
N MET A 54 -6.10 0.53 5.83
CA MET A 54 -6.05 1.35 4.62
C MET A 54 -6.24 0.47 3.37
N ILE A 55 -7.12 0.89 2.45
CA ILE A 55 -7.37 0.20 1.18
C ILE A 55 -6.20 0.41 0.22
N GLY A 56 -5.87 -0.64 -0.51
CA GLY A 56 -4.97 -0.58 -1.67
C GLY A 56 -3.49 -0.54 -1.34
N VAL A 57 -3.11 -0.54 -0.06
CA VAL A 57 -1.73 -0.42 0.39
C VAL A 57 -1.35 -1.52 1.39
N ASP A 58 -0.08 -1.90 1.37
CA ASP A 58 0.51 -2.90 2.26
C ASP A 58 1.90 -2.44 2.69
N THR A 59 2.06 -2.21 3.98
CA THR A 59 3.37 -1.84 4.56
C THR A 59 4.07 -3.09 5.07
N PRO A 60 5.41 -3.09 5.13
CA PRO A 60 6.13 -4.20 5.74
C PRO A 60 5.69 -4.41 7.19
N GLU A 61 5.53 -5.67 7.57
CA GLU A 61 4.94 -6.09 8.84
C GLU A 61 5.85 -5.82 10.03
N THR A 62 5.29 -5.27 11.12
CA THR A 62 6.02 -5.00 12.36
C THR A 62 5.46 -5.69 13.60
N VAL A 63 4.19 -6.11 13.56
CA VAL A 63 3.45 -6.57 14.76
C VAL A 63 2.89 -7.99 14.65
N LYS A 64 3.13 -8.69 13.55
CA LYS A 64 2.62 -10.04 13.34
C LYS A 64 3.28 -11.04 14.30
N PRO A 65 2.49 -11.76 15.15
CA PRO A 65 3.04 -12.73 16.09
C PRO A 65 3.87 -13.81 15.39
N ASN A 66 5.04 -14.12 15.96
CA ASN A 66 5.99 -15.12 15.44
C ASN A 66 6.56 -14.82 14.04
N HIS A 67 6.50 -13.58 13.61
CA HIS A 67 7.16 -13.10 12.40
C HIS A 67 8.24 -12.08 12.76
N PRO A 68 9.44 -12.15 12.15
CA PRO A 68 10.41 -11.07 12.30
C PRO A 68 9.86 -9.77 11.76
N VAL A 69 10.31 -8.65 12.28
CA VAL A 69 10.01 -7.33 11.69
C VAL A 69 10.61 -7.30 10.29
N GLU A 70 9.78 -7.00 9.31
CA GLU A 70 10.23 -6.93 7.92
C GLU A 70 11.15 -5.70 7.70
N PRO A 71 12.10 -5.79 6.76
CA PRO A 71 12.90 -4.64 6.37
C PRO A 71 12.03 -3.44 6.03
N TYR A 72 12.41 -2.25 6.52
CA TYR A 72 11.68 -0.99 6.37
C TYR A 72 10.32 -0.90 7.12
N GLY A 73 9.93 -1.95 7.87
CA GLY A 73 8.65 -1.94 8.59
C GLY A 73 8.60 -0.90 9.71
N LYS A 74 9.70 -0.75 10.47
CA LYS A 74 9.78 0.28 11.53
C LYS A 74 9.67 1.69 10.96
N GLU A 75 10.34 1.96 9.85
CA GLU A 75 10.34 3.23 9.16
C GLU A 75 8.92 3.57 8.67
N ALA A 76 8.25 2.63 8.00
CA ALA A 76 6.87 2.79 7.54
C ALA A 76 5.90 3.02 8.71
N SER A 77 5.99 2.21 9.77
CA SER A 77 5.16 2.36 10.96
C SER A 77 5.38 3.70 11.67
N ASN A 78 6.64 4.14 11.80
CA ASN A 78 6.97 5.43 12.42
C ASN A 78 6.47 6.60 11.57
N TYR A 79 6.65 6.55 10.26
CA TYR A 79 6.14 7.57 9.35
C TYR A 79 4.62 7.73 9.48
N THR A 80 3.87 6.63 9.47
CA THR A 80 2.42 6.68 9.65
C THR A 80 2.03 7.19 11.04
N LYS A 81 2.79 6.85 12.10
CA LYS A 81 2.56 7.37 13.47
C LYS A 81 2.72 8.88 13.54
N GLU A 82 3.76 9.43 12.95
CA GLU A 82 4.00 10.89 12.91
C GLU A 82 2.90 11.60 12.13
N LEU A 83 2.46 10.99 11.03
CA LEU A 83 1.46 11.56 10.14
C LEU A 83 0.06 11.58 10.76
N LEU A 84 -0.36 10.48 11.44
CA LEU A 84 -1.76 10.26 11.80
C LEU A 84 -2.07 10.35 13.30
N THR A 85 -1.14 10.08 14.22
CA THR A 85 -1.49 9.98 15.64
C THR A 85 -2.07 11.29 16.18
N GLY A 86 -3.26 11.20 16.78
CA GLY A 86 -3.99 12.35 17.33
C GLY A 86 -4.62 13.26 16.27
N LYS A 87 -4.48 12.96 15.00
CA LYS A 87 -5.04 13.77 13.91
C LYS A 87 -6.49 13.41 13.62
N LYS A 88 -7.22 14.41 13.15
CA LYS A 88 -8.55 14.24 12.57
C LYS A 88 -8.40 13.90 11.09
N VAL A 89 -9.11 12.88 10.64
CA VAL A 89 -9.05 12.36 9.27
C VAL A 89 -10.46 12.17 8.71
N THR A 90 -10.58 12.22 7.38
CA THR A 90 -11.75 11.79 6.65
C THR A 90 -11.47 10.40 6.07
N LEU A 91 -12.32 9.45 6.42
CA LEU A 91 -12.32 8.08 5.89
C LEU A 91 -13.33 8.02 4.78
N LYS A 92 -12.91 7.67 3.57
CA LYS A 92 -13.81 7.40 2.43
C LYS A 92 -13.86 5.90 2.19
N PHE A 93 -15.06 5.38 2.15
CA PHE A 93 -15.31 3.95 1.93
C PHE A 93 -15.49 3.67 0.45
N ASP A 94 -15.07 2.48 0.04
CA ASP A 94 -15.37 1.94 -1.28
C ASP A 94 -16.62 1.02 -1.19
N VAL A 95 -16.70 0.00 -2.01
CA VAL A 95 -17.84 -0.92 -2.11
C VAL A 95 -18.09 -1.68 -0.81
N GLU A 96 -17.04 -2.19 -0.18
CA GLU A 96 -17.10 -2.91 1.11
C GLU A 96 -16.42 -2.12 2.22
N PRO A 97 -17.20 -1.56 3.17
CA PRO A 97 -16.64 -0.78 4.28
C PRO A 97 -15.94 -1.59 5.37
N TYR A 98 -16.12 -2.92 5.41
CA TYR A 98 -15.55 -3.78 6.45
C TYR A 98 -14.85 -4.99 5.86
N ASP A 99 -13.79 -5.43 6.51
CA ASP A 99 -13.19 -6.74 6.22
C ASP A 99 -13.80 -7.86 7.10
N LYS A 100 -13.35 -9.10 6.86
CA LYS A 100 -13.77 -10.28 7.64
C LYS A 100 -13.40 -10.22 9.12
N TYR A 101 -12.51 -9.33 9.51
CA TYR A 101 -12.08 -9.10 10.90
C TYR A 101 -12.80 -7.92 11.55
N GLN A 102 -13.82 -7.37 10.90
CA GLN A 102 -14.58 -6.20 11.34
C GLN A 102 -13.72 -4.93 11.46
N ARG A 103 -12.63 -4.82 10.69
CA ARG A 103 -11.91 -3.57 10.54
C ARG A 103 -12.58 -2.73 9.47
N LEU A 104 -12.61 -1.42 9.66
CA LEU A 104 -13.01 -0.47 8.63
C LEU A 104 -11.99 -0.50 7.48
N LEU A 105 -12.47 -0.57 6.25
CA LEU A 105 -11.66 -0.46 5.03
C LEU A 105 -11.85 0.94 4.46
N ALA A 106 -10.80 1.75 4.42
CA ALA A 106 -10.94 3.15 4.01
C ALA A 106 -9.75 3.70 3.21
N TYR A 107 -10.07 4.65 2.35
CA TYR A 107 -9.15 5.66 1.84
C TYR A 107 -9.09 6.80 2.86
N VAL A 108 -7.89 7.17 3.29
CA VAL A 108 -7.66 8.10 4.41
C VAL A 108 -7.17 9.44 3.89
N TYR A 109 -7.88 10.51 4.27
CA TYR A 109 -7.52 11.88 3.92
C TYR A 109 -7.30 12.71 5.17
N MET A 110 -6.25 13.50 5.19
CA MET A 110 -6.01 14.50 6.23
C MET A 110 -6.86 15.76 6.00
N GLU A 111 -6.94 16.63 7.01
CA GLU A 111 -7.70 17.89 6.91
C GLU A 111 -7.18 18.85 5.84
N ASP A 112 -5.89 18.77 5.50
CA ASP A 112 -5.26 19.55 4.42
C ASP A 112 -5.48 18.96 3.02
N GLY A 113 -6.25 17.86 2.93
CA GLY A 113 -6.54 17.15 1.68
C GLY A 113 -5.49 16.09 1.30
N THR A 114 -4.42 15.90 2.07
CA THR A 114 -3.41 14.88 1.80
C THR A 114 -4.05 13.49 1.78
N PHE A 115 -3.91 12.78 0.66
CA PHE A 115 -4.33 11.39 0.52
C PHE A 115 -3.25 10.45 1.07
N VAL A 116 -3.48 9.93 2.26
CA VAL A 116 -2.47 9.20 3.05
C VAL A 116 -2.05 7.89 2.38
N ASN A 117 -3.02 7.10 1.87
CA ASN A 117 -2.73 5.83 1.21
C ASN A 117 -1.78 6.02 0.01
N GLU A 118 -2.09 6.99 -0.85
CA GLU A 118 -1.29 7.31 -2.01
C GLU A 118 0.10 7.84 -1.62
N LYS A 119 0.16 8.69 -0.59
CA LYS A 119 1.41 9.23 -0.08
C LYS A 119 2.35 8.14 0.44
N LEU A 120 1.83 7.14 1.16
CA LEU A 120 2.62 5.99 1.63
C LEU A 120 3.25 5.22 0.46
N VAL A 121 2.50 4.99 -0.61
CA VAL A 121 3.01 4.30 -1.80
C VAL A 121 4.05 5.15 -2.54
N ARG A 122 3.75 6.43 -2.78
CA ARG A 122 4.59 7.37 -3.52
C ARG A 122 5.94 7.62 -2.86
N GLU A 123 5.96 7.65 -1.52
CA GLU A 123 7.20 7.81 -0.75
C GLU A 123 7.93 6.49 -0.49
N GLY A 124 7.39 5.36 -0.95
CA GLY A 124 7.99 4.03 -0.83
C GLY A 124 7.88 3.40 0.55
N TYR A 125 6.90 3.80 1.37
CA TYR A 125 6.60 3.16 2.66
C TYR A 125 5.67 1.97 2.54
N ALA A 126 4.95 1.85 1.43
CA ALA A 126 4.01 0.76 1.17
C ALA A 126 4.15 0.24 -0.27
N ARG A 127 3.83 -1.04 -0.45
CA ARG A 127 3.53 -1.66 -1.74
C ARG A 127 2.04 -1.52 -2.03
N ILE A 128 1.67 -1.69 -3.28
CA ILE A 128 0.24 -1.78 -3.64
C ILE A 128 -0.31 -3.16 -3.27
N MET A 129 -1.54 -3.19 -2.75
CA MET A 129 -2.31 -4.41 -2.49
C MET A 129 -3.75 -4.20 -2.93
N THR A 130 -4.07 -4.54 -4.16
CA THR A 130 -5.41 -4.40 -4.71
C THR A 130 -6.26 -5.62 -4.38
N ILE A 131 -7.33 -5.42 -3.59
CA ILE A 131 -8.26 -6.48 -3.18
C ILE A 131 -9.68 -6.07 -3.62
N PRO A 132 -10.26 -6.74 -4.64
CA PRO A 132 -11.65 -6.52 -5.02
C PRO A 132 -12.62 -6.80 -3.84
N PRO A 133 -13.75 -6.06 -3.74
CA PRO A 133 -14.25 -5.11 -4.72
C PRO A 133 -13.73 -3.67 -4.54
N ASN A 134 -12.88 -3.40 -3.55
CA ASN A 134 -12.37 -2.07 -3.20
C ASN A 134 -11.18 -1.68 -4.08
N VAL A 135 -11.46 -1.19 -5.28
CA VAL A 135 -10.44 -0.94 -6.32
C VAL A 135 -10.48 0.47 -6.92
N ALA A 136 -11.31 1.37 -6.38
CA ALA A 136 -11.58 2.68 -6.99
C ALA A 136 -10.31 3.54 -7.20
N GLN A 137 -9.23 3.32 -6.46
CA GLN A 137 -7.98 4.09 -6.56
C GLN A 137 -6.80 3.25 -7.10
N ALA A 138 -7.05 2.07 -7.71
CA ALA A 138 -5.99 1.15 -8.14
C ALA A 138 -5.01 1.79 -9.13
N ASP A 139 -5.48 2.51 -10.15
CA ASP A 139 -4.65 3.16 -11.16
C ASP A 139 -3.77 4.28 -10.57
N LEU A 140 -4.29 5.01 -9.58
CA LEU A 140 -3.53 6.02 -8.88
C LEU A 140 -2.37 5.40 -8.09
N PHE A 141 -2.62 4.29 -7.41
CA PHE A 141 -1.59 3.56 -6.66
C PHE A 141 -0.52 2.96 -7.58
N LEU A 142 -0.90 2.41 -8.74
CA LEU A 142 0.04 1.93 -9.74
C LEU A 142 0.99 3.05 -10.21
N THR A 143 0.44 4.25 -10.44
CA THR A 143 1.26 5.42 -10.81
C THR A 143 2.18 5.83 -9.67
N ALA A 144 1.69 5.89 -8.44
CA ALA A 144 2.48 6.26 -7.27
C ALA A 144 3.62 5.26 -6.99
N GLU A 145 3.36 3.95 -7.12
CA GLU A 145 4.40 2.93 -6.92
C GLU A 145 5.48 3.01 -8.00
N ARG A 146 5.09 3.22 -9.26
CA ARG A 146 6.06 3.41 -10.36
C ARG A 146 7.00 4.59 -10.06
N GLU A 147 6.45 5.73 -9.66
CA GLU A 147 7.25 6.92 -9.29
C GLU A 147 8.16 6.66 -8.08
N ALA A 148 7.72 5.86 -7.11
CA ALA A 148 8.54 5.45 -5.97
C ALA A 148 9.72 4.58 -6.41
N ARG A 149 9.46 3.61 -7.30
CA ARG A 149 10.49 2.70 -7.86
C ARG A 149 11.51 3.45 -8.71
N GLU A 150 11.05 4.31 -9.62
CA GLU A 150 11.92 5.14 -10.46
C GLU A 150 12.81 6.08 -9.64
N GLY A 151 12.26 6.60 -8.52
CA GLY A 151 12.98 7.45 -7.57
C GLY A 151 13.81 6.72 -6.53
N ASN A 152 13.86 5.37 -6.52
CA ASN A 152 14.50 4.54 -5.50
C ASN A 152 14.09 4.97 -4.07
N ARG A 153 12.80 5.26 -3.85
CA ARG A 153 12.29 5.76 -2.57
C ARG A 153 11.97 4.61 -1.62
N GLY A 154 12.33 4.79 -0.36
CA GLY A 154 11.96 3.88 0.73
C GLY A 154 12.31 2.41 0.42
N LEU A 155 11.31 1.53 0.41
CA LEU A 155 11.42 0.10 0.07
C LEU A 155 12.19 -0.17 -1.23
N TRP A 156 12.09 0.74 -2.19
CA TRP A 156 12.68 0.57 -3.52
C TRP A 156 14.13 1.04 -3.60
N GLY A 157 14.63 1.74 -2.56
CA GLY A 157 16.03 2.14 -2.41
C GLY A 157 16.85 1.19 -1.54
N LEU A 158 16.23 0.14 -0.98
CA LEU A 158 16.96 -0.87 -0.22
C LEU A 158 17.81 -1.69 -1.19
N ASP A 159 19.13 -1.61 -1.05
CA ASP A 159 20.04 -2.49 -1.75
C ASP A 159 19.73 -3.94 -1.37
N VAL A 160 19.40 -4.79 -2.33
CA VAL A 160 19.04 -6.21 -2.16
C VAL A 160 20.25 -7.05 -1.68
N GLY A 161 21.34 -6.41 -1.25
CA GLY A 161 22.61 -6.99 -0.89
C GLY A 161 22.84 -7.26 0.61
N GLU A 162 22.02 -6.72 1.52
CA GLU A 162 22.22 -6.89 2.96
C GLU A 162 20.99 -7.45 3.68
N GLN A 163 20.63 -8.69 3.41
CA GLN A 163 19.83 -9.49 4.32
C GLN A 163 20.76 -10.18 5.29
N GLY A 164 20.93 -9.59 6.46
CA GLY A 164 21.49 -10.25 7.63
C GLY A 164 22.73 -9.62 8.24
N ALA A 165 22.59 -8.52 8.99
CA ALA A 165 23.43 -8.21 10.13
C ALA A 165 22.78 -7.11 10.99
N ASP A 166 22.35 -7.53 12.16
CA ASP A 166 22.29 -6.86 13.46
C ASP A 166 22.15 -5.34 13.57
N ALA A 167 21.06 -4.98 14.23
CA ALA A 167 20.85 -3.69 14.87
C ALA A 167 21.97 -3.36 15.86
N LYS A 168 22.81 -2.37 15.55
CA LYS A 168 23.47 -1.52 16.54
C LYS A 168 23.81 -0.16 15.95
N ASP A 169 23.34 0.86 16.67
CA ASP A 169 23.84 2.24 16.71
C ASP A 169 23.72 3.10 15.44
N ALA A 170 22.64 3.86 15.41
CA ALA A 170 22.59 5.12 14.66
C ALA A 170 22.33 6.29 15.61
N ASP A 171 23.39 6.87 16.13
CA ASP A 171 23.40 8.27 16.52
C ASP A 171 24.68 8.90 15.96
N LYS A 172 24.52 9.85 15.08
CA LYS A 172 25.32 11.02 14.76
C LYS A 172 25.53 11.36 13.28
N LYS A 173 24.93 12.49 12.99
CA LYS A 173 25.55 13.61 12.27
C LYS A 173 25.34 13.77 10.78
N ALA A 174 24.48 14.76 10.54
CA ALA A 174 24.39 15.50 9.28
C ALA A 174 25.70 16.23 8.97
N ALA A 175 26.13 16.24 7.73
CA ALA A 175 26.56 17.40 6.95
C ALA A 175 27.37 17.03 5.69
N GLY A 176 26.84 17.40 4.54
CA GLY A 176 27.55 18.11 3.49
C GLY A 176 28.50 17.36 2.57
N LYS A 177 28.20 17.18 1.32
CA LYS A 177 28.79 17.96 0.22
C LYS A 177 28.45 17.43 -1.17
N LYS A 178 28.23 18.38 -2.01
CA LYS A 178 27.97 18.37 -3.44
C LYS A 178 29.01 17.68 -4.31
N ASP A 179 28.50 17.27 -5.47
CA ASP A 179 28.99 17.43 -6.85
C ASP A 179 29.52 16.21 -7.61
N LYS A 180 28.87 16.07 -8.74
CA LYS A 180 29.26 15.77 -10.13
C LYS A 180 28.98 14.38 -10.71
N ALA A 181 27.90 14.40 -11.48
CA ALA A 181 27.84 14.11 -12.93
C ALA A 181 28.54 12.88 -13.56
N LYS A 182 27.69 12.14 -14.29
CA LYS A 182 27.97 11.44 -15.54
C LYS A 182 28.61 10.06 -15.43
N ASP A 183 27.86 9.00 -15.71
CA ASP A 183 28.00 8.31 -17.00
C ASP A 183 26.95 7.20 -17.18
N GLU A 184 26.51 7.03 -18.40
CA GLU A 184 25.61 5.98 -18.85
C GLU A 184 26.26 4.61 -18.68
N SER A 185 25.59 3.66 -18.00
CA SER A 185 25.93 2.25 -18.13
C SER A 185 24.66 1.41 -18.14
N LYS A 186 24.41 0.83 -19.31
CA LYS A 186 23.43 -0.21 -19.61
C LYS A 186 23.43 -1.29 -18.51
N ALA A 187 22.31 -1.43 -17.80
CA ALA A 187 22.04 -2.62 -16.99
C ALA A 187 21.81 -3.82 -17.93
N GLN A 188 22.75 -4.73 -17.96
CA GLN A 188 22.56 -6.06 -18.54
C GLN A 188 21.74 -6.91 -17.56
N PRO A 189 20.70 -7.65 -18.03
CA PRO A 189 19.95 -8.56 -17.18
C PRO A 189 20.82 -9.76 -16.79
N SER A 190 20.89 -10.02 -15.49
CA SER A 190 21.61 -11.18 -14.96
C SER A 190 20.92 -12.47 -15.41
N LYS A 191 21.66 -13.32 -16.12
CA LYS A 191 21.31 -14.71 -16.38
C LYS A 191 21.39 -15.48 -15.07
N SER A 192 20.25 -15.81 -14.47
CA SER A 192 20.20 -16.76 -13.36
C SER A 192 19.98 -18.16 -13.91
N ALA A 193 20.86 -19.07 -13.53
CA ALA A 193 20.84 -20.48 -13.88
C ALA A 193 19.62 -21.19 -13.26
N ASP A 194 18.92 -21.95 -14.11
CA ASP A 194 18.22 -23.19 -13.87
C ASP A 194 17.55 -23.39 -12.49
N SER A 195 16.45 -22.71 -12.23
CA SER A 195 15.51 -23.13 -11.20
C SER A 195 14.07 -22.93 -11.69
N ASP A 196 13.30 -23.99 -11.67
CA ASP A 196 11.86 -24.02 -12.03
C ASP A 196 10.99 -23.35 -10.95
N THR A 197 11.62 -22.76 -9.93
CA THR A 197 10.97 -22.06 -8.82
C THR A 197 11.01 -20.56 -9.09
N PRO A 198 9.85 -19.89 -9.16
CA PRO A 198 9.80 -18.45 -9.37
C PRO A 198 10.45 -17.71 -8.19
N PRO A 199 11.28 -16.70 -8.45
CA PRO A 199 11.72 -15.76 -7.42
C PRO A 199 10.51 -15.07 -6.80
N GLU A 200 10.61 -14.71 -5.53
CA GLU A 200 9.52 -14.05 -4.80
C GLU A 200 9.00 -12.82 -5.56
N GLY A 201 7.68 -12.78 -5.78
CA GLY A 201 7.01 -11.70 -6.52
C GLY A 201 7.12 -11.77 -8.04
N LYS A 202 7.75 -12.79 -8.64
CA LYS A 202 7.86 -12.95 -10.10
C LYS A 202 7.19 -14.25 -10.54
N ALA A 203 6.06 -14.14 -11.20
CA ALA A 203 5.28 -15.28 -11.63
C ALA A 203 5.27 -15.51 -13.16
N ILE A 204 5.76 -14.55 -13.95
CA ILE A 204 5.74 -14.61 -15.42
C ILE A 204 7.04 -15.20 -15.91
N LYS A 205 6.94 -16.34 -16.64
CA LYS A 205 8.08 -17.02 -17.24
C LYS A 205 8.44 -16.38 -18.58
N GLY A 206 9.71 -16.02 -18.78
CA GLY A 206 10.25 -15.65 -20.08
C GLY A 206 11.17 -16.73 -20.60
N ASN A 207 11.00 -17.14 -21.85
CA ASN A 207 11.90 -18.06 -22.53
C ASN A 207 12.32 -17.55 -23.92
N ILE A 208 13.46 -18.03 -24.40
CA ILE A 208 13.95 -17.75 -25.75
C ILE A 208 13.84 -19.06 -26.54
N ASN A 209 12.99 -19.08 -27.56
CA ASN A 209 12.78 -20.29 -28.35
C ASN A 209 14.00 -20.57 -29.29
N ALA A 210 13.98 -21.73 -29.94
CA ALA A 210 15.05 -22.16 -30.82
C ALA A 210 15.30 -21.19 -32.02
N LYS A 211 14.38 -20.27 -32.29
CA LYS A 211 14.49 -19.23 -33.34
C LYS A 211 15.02 -17.88 -32.79
N GLY A 212 15.37 -17.83 -31.50
CA GLY A 212 15.83 -16.61 -30.84
C GLY A 212 14.71 -15.63 -30.48
N GLU A 213 13.42 -16.03 -30.59
CA GLU A 213 12.31 -15.18 -30.21
C GLU A 213 12.10 -15.24 -28.71
N LYS A 214 12.01 -14.09 -28.08
CA LYS A 214 11.71 -13.92 -26.65
C LYS A 214 10.20 -13.95 -26.43
N ILE A 215 9.72 -14.91 -25.64
CA ILE A 215 8.27 -15.13 -25.38
C ILE A 215 8.04 -15.17 -23.87
N TYR A 216 7.04 -14.43 -23.37
CA TYR A 216 6.63 -14.52 -21.97
C TYR A 216 5.35 -15.37 -21.83
N HIS A 217 5.22 -16.06 -20.71
CA HIS A 217 4.08 -16.89 -20.37
C HIS A 217 3.56 -16.52 -18.99
N VAL A 218 2.27 -16.18 -18.92
CA VAL A 218 1.59 -15.85 -17.65
C VAL A 218 1.05 -17.10 -16.98
N PRO A 219 0.96 -17.14 -15.63
CA PRO A 219 0.34 -18.25 -14.91
C PRO A 219 -1.05 -18.58 -15.47
N GLY A 220 -1.33 -19.89 -15.64
CA GLY A 220 -2.60 -20.36 -16.20
C GLY A 220 -2.69 -20.34 -17.72
N SER A 221 -1.67 -19.86 -18.45
CA SER A 221 -1.62 -20.04 -19.92
C SER A 221 -1.26 -21.48 -20.28
N ALA A 222 -1.76 -21.96 -21.43
CA ALA A 222 -1.64 -23.35 -21.87
C ALA A 222 -0.20 -23.89 -21.91
N SER A 223 0.78 -23.05 -22.12
CA SER A 223 2.20 -23.42 -22.20
C SER A 223 2.98 -23.09 -20.92
N TYR A 224 2.37 -22.51 -19.91
CA TYR A 224 3.08 -22.03 -18.72
C TYR A 224 3.82 -23.14 -17.96
N GLU A 225 3.12 -24.26 -17.67
CA GLU A 225 3.68 -25.39 -16.93
C GLU A 225 4.81 -26.10 -17.68
N GLN A 226 4.73 -26.09 -19.03
CA GLN A 226 5.69 -26.77 -19.89
C GLN A 226 6.89 -25.88 -20.25
N THR A 227 6.81 -24.56 -19.95
CA THR A 227 7.86 -23.61 -20.28
C THR A 227 8.90 -23.59 -19.18
N LYS A 228 10.16 -23.87 -19.52
CA LYS A 228 11.30 -23.63 -18.66
C LYS A 228 11.65 -22.15 -18.69
N ALA A 229 11.66 -21.50 -17.53
CA ALA A 229 11.97 -20.09 -17.44
C ALA A 229 13.49 -19.84 -17.59
N GLU A 230 13.87 -19.00 -18.54
CA GLU A 230 15.22 -18.42 -18.62
C GLU A 230 15.29 -17.07 -17.90
N MET A 231 14.14 -16.41 -17.78
CA MET A 231 13.96 -15.17 -17.04
C MET A 231 12.60 -15.17 -16.36
N TRP A 232 12.50 -14.44 -15.23
CA TRP A 232 11.26 -14.27 -14.49
C TRP A 232 10.90 -12.80 -14.40
N PHE A 233 9.61 -12.48 -14.57
CA PHE A 233 9.08 -11.13 -14.52
C PHE A 233 7.92 -11.04 -13.53
N ALA A 234 7.76 -9.88 -12.91
CA ALA A 234 6.65 -9.61 -12.00
C ALA A 234 5.37 -9.24 -12.78
N THR A 235 5.53 -8.54 -13.91
CA THR A 235 4.41 -8.07 -14.75
C THR A 235 4.67 -8.33 -16.22
N GLU A 236 3.61 -8.28 -17.05
CA GLU A 236 3.71 -8.40 -18.51
C GLU A 236 4.44 -7.20 -19.12
N GLU A 237 4.28 -6.01 -18.52
CA GLU A 237 4.96 -4.79 -18.94
C GLU A 237 6.49 -4.92 -18.73
N GLU A 238 6.92 -5.51 -17.61
CA GLU A 238 8.34 -5.80 -17.37
C GLU A 238 8.89 -6.75 -18.43
N ALA A 239 8.14 -7.80 -18.77
CA ALA A 239 8.53 -8.73 -19.82
C ALA A 239 8.61 -8.04 -21.19
N GLN A 240 7.64 -7.19 -21.52
CA GLN A 240 7.62 -6.44 -22.79
C GLN A 240 8.77 -5.43 -22.85
N ALA A 241 9.07 -4.72 -21.77
CA ALA A 241 10.22 -3.81 -21.68
C ALA A 241 11.56 -4.53 -21.86
N ALA A 242 11.66 -5.80 -21.43
CA ALA A 242 12.81 -6.67 -21.68
C ALA A 242 12.84 -7.28 -23.11
N GLY A 243 11.88 -6.89 -23.96
CA GLY A 243 11.78 -7.32 -25.36
C GLY A 243 11.12 -8.67 -25.55
N PHE A 244 10.38 -9.17 -24.55
CA PHE A 244 9.57 -10.38 -24.68
C PHE A 244 8.18 -10.02 -25.22
N ARG A 245 7.58 -10.92 -26.01
CA ARG A 245 6.22 -10.79 -26.51
C ARG A 245 5.31 -11.91 -26.00
N ALA A 246 4.02 -11.70 -26.03
CA ALA A 246 3.04 -12.76 -25.76
C ALA A 246 3.15 -13.89 -26.80
N PRO A 247 2.80 -15.16 -26.44
CA PRO A 247 2.71 -16.25 -27.39
C PRO A 247 1.68 -15.92 -28.49
N LYS A 248 1.95 -16.31 -29.71
CA LYS A 248 0.96 -16.23 -30.80
C LYS A 248 -0.13 -17.28 -30.53
N ARG A 249 -1.37 -16.85 -30.63
CA ARG A 249 -2.53 -17.75 -30.60
C ARG A 249 -2.55 -18.64 -31.82
#